data_3ff2dab0014c98d96a163dc9d85495b6
#
_entry.id   3ff2dab0014c98d96a163dc9d85495b6
#
_cell.length_a   1.000
_cell.length_b   1.000
_cell.length_c   1.000
_cell.angle_alpha   90.00
_cell.angle_beta   90.00
_cell.angle_gamma   90.00
#
_symmetry.space_group_name_H-M   'P 1'
#
loop_
_entity.id
_entity.type
_entity.pdbx_description
1 polymer ?
#
loop_
_entity_poly.entity_id
_entity_poly.type
_entity_poly.pdbx_seq_one_letter_code
_entity_poly.pdbx_strand_id
1 'polypeptide(L)'
;MALINENFLKLPESYLFSDIKKKVEAFKHLHPDVNIISLGIGDVTHPIAPVVIEALHAAVDEMGDSKTFRGYGPEQGYDFLQKKIIENDYIHRGVDLAPDEIFISDGAKSDIGNIGDILSMQNRVAVTDPVYPVYIDTNVMGGRAGNIAKDGQHWDNIIYIPCTSENNFIPEPPSVRPDIISVSYTHLRAHETPEH
;
A
#
# COMPACT_ATOMS: atom_id res chain seq x y z
N MET A 1 -4.24 17.13 -29.48
CA MET A 1 -3.85 15.71 -29.24
C MET A 1 -3.30 15.63 -27.83
N ALA A 2 -3.75 14.73 -27.00
CA ALA A 2 -3.18 14.56 -25.66
C ALA A 2 -1.78 13.93 -25.75
N LEU A 3 -0.87 14.42 -24.93
CA LEU A 3 0.47 13.85 -24.79
C LEU A 3 0.48 12.87 -23.62
N ILE A 4 1.26 11.82 -23.76
CA ILE A 4 1.45 10.83 -22.69
C ILE A 4 2.49 11.37 -21.68
N ASN A 5 2.33 11.00 -20.41
CA ASN A 5 3.39 11.19 -19.42
C ASN A 5 4.50 10.15 -19.68
N GLU A 6 5.62 10.61 -20.21
CA GLU A 6 6.75 9.75 -20.60
C GLU A 6 7.37 8.96 -19.45
N ASN A 7 7.14 9.36 -18.19
CA ASN A 7 7.61 8.59 -17.04
C ASN A 7 6.97 7.19 -16.96
N PHE A 8 5.75 7.03 -17.50
CA PHE A 8 5.12 5.71 -17.57
C PHE A 8 5.86 4.74 -18.49
N LEU A 9 6.57 5.26 -19.48
CA LEU A 9 7.38 4.43 -20.39
C LEU A 9 8.65 3.88 -19.73
N LYS A 10 9.01 4.39 -18.56
CA LYS A 10 10.17 3.92 -17.79
C LYS A 10 9.84 2.68 -16.96
N LEU A 11 8.56 2.42 -16.70
CA LEU A 11 8.13 1.25 -15.92
C LEU A 11 8.38 -0.04 -16.69
N PRO A 12 8.62 -1.17 -15.99
CA PRO A 12 8.69 -2.50 -16.61
C PRO A 12 7.38 -2.81 -17.36
N GLU A 13 7.50 -3.48 -18.52
CA GLU A 13 6.33 -3.88 -19.32
C GLU A 13 5.40 -4.83 -18.59
N SER A 14 5.90 -5.55 -17.61
CA SER A 14 5.14 -6.55 -16.84
C SER A 14 5.24 -6.30 -15.33
N TYR A 15 4.11 -6.44 -14.68
CA TYR A 15 4.03 -6.34 -13.23
C TYR A 15 4.55 -7.62 -12.56
N LEU A 16 5.42 -7.48 -11.56
CA LEU A 16 6.13 -8.57 -10.88
C LEU A 16 5.22 -9.77 -10.53
N PHE A 17 4.06 -9.52 -9.95
CA PHE A 17 3.15 -10.59 -9.53
C PHE A 17 2.53 -11.35 -10.70
N SER A 18 2.32 -10.68 -11.84
CA SER A 18 1.85 -11.33 -13.08
C SER A 18 2.88 -12.28 -13.62
N ASP A 19 4.16 -11.91 -13.56
CA ASP A 19 5.26 -12.78 -14.02
C ASP A 19 5.49 -13.95 -13.08
N ILE A 20 5.41 -13.73 -11.77
CA ILE A 20 5.46 -14.82 -10.78
C ILE A 20 4.33 -15.81 -11.04
N LYS A 21 3.10 -15.34 -11.26
CA LYS A 21 1.96 -16.20 -11.58
C LYS A 21 2.21 -17.05 -12.81
N LYS A 22 2.68 -16.47 -13.91
CA LYS A 22 3.03 -17.19 -15.14
C LYS A 22 4.10 -18.26 -14.89
N LYS A 23 5.16 -17.94 -14.11
CA LYS A 23 6.22 -18.88 -13.75
C LYS A 23 5.68 -20.04 -12.91
N VAL A 24 4.81 -19.77 -11.93
CA VAL A 24 4.16 -20.78 -11.10
C VAL A 24 3.28 -21.70 -11.95
N GLU A 25 2.49 -21.15 -12.86
CA GLU A 25 1.64 -21.93 -13.77
C GLU A 25 2.47 -22.83 -14.71
N ALA A 26 3.55 -22.29 -15.28
CA ALA A 26 4.46 -23.07 -16.11
C ALA A 26 5.15 -24.21 -15.32
N PHE A 27 5.58 -23.92 -14.08
CA PHE A 27 6.16 -24.94 -13.21
C PHE A 27 5.17 -26.05 -12.86
N LYS A 28 3.94 -25.71 -12.50
CA LYS A 28 2.87 -26.69 -12.23
C LYS A 28 2.57 -27.58 -13.43
N HIS A 29 2.62 -27.01 -14.62
CA HIS A 29 2.39 -27.78 -15.85
C HIS A 29 3.49 -28.83 -16.08
N LEU A 30 4.75 -28.49 -15.76
CA LEU A 30 5.89 -29.41 -15.87
C LEU A 30 5.96 -30.40 -14.70
N HIS A 31 5.39 -30.05 -13.54
CA HIS A 31 5.48 -30.84 -12.32
C HIS A 31 4.09 -30.97 -11.66
N PRO A 32 3.15 -31.72 -12.27
CA PRO A 32 1.75 -31.74 -11.81
C PRO A 32 1.56 -32.35 -10.41
N ASP A 33 2.47 -33.20 -9.96
CA ASP A 33 2.41 -33.90 -8.68
C ASP A 33 3.05 -33.09 -7.52
N VAL A 34 3.63 -31.92 -7.81
CA VAL A 34 4.30 -31.12 -6.80
C VAL A 34 3.32 -30.16 -6.14
N ASN A 35 3.24 -30.20 -4.82
CA ASN A 35 2.52 -29.21 -4.04
C ASN A 35 3.37 -27.97 -3.84
N ILE A 36 2.92 -26.83 -4.35
CA ILE A 36 3.61 -25.53 -4.21
C ILE A 36 3.08 -24.82 -2.96
N ILE A 37 3.98 -24.51 -2.05
CA ILE A 37 3.70 -23.64 -0.89
C ILE A 37 3.98 -22.21 -1.33
N SER A 38 2.93 -21.38 -1.38
CA SER A 38 3.04 -19.97 -1.77
C SER A 38 3.31 -19.11 -0.54
N LEU A 39 4.47 -18.44 -0.54
CA LEU A 39 4.88 -17.48 0.51
C LEU A 39 5.08 -16.07 -0.06
N GLY A 40 4.70 -15.86 -1.34
CA GLY A 40 5.05 -14.64 -2.07
C GLY A 40 4.10 -13.46 -1.87
N ILE A 41 2.88 -13.70 -1.43
CA ILE A 41 1.86 -12.66 -1.21
C ILE A 41 1.18 -12.94 0.11
N GLY A 42 1.16 -11.92 1.00
CA GLY A 42 0.29 -11.94 2.17
C GLY A 42 -1.17 -11.77 1.71
N ASP A 43 -1.95 -12.82 1.83
CA ASP A 43 -3.36 -12.80 1.46
C ASP A 43 -4.20 -13.22 2.67
N VAL A 44 -5.46 -12.77 2.71
CA VAL A 44 -6.42 -13.22 3.72
C VAL A 44 -6.76 -14.69 3.48
N THR A 45 -6.52 -15.52 4.48
CA THR A 45 -6.74 -16.98 4.42
C THR A 45 -8.00 -17.43 5.13
N HIS A 46 -8.62 -16.55 5.89
CA HIS A 46 -9.84 -16.84 6.65
C HIS A 46 -11.04 -16.03 6.11
N PRO A 47 -12.25 -16.60 6.17
CA PRO A 47 -13.47 -15.84 5.90
C PRO A 47 -13.62 -14.68 6.88
N ILE A 48 -14.31 -13.61 6.44
CA ILE A 48 -14.65 -12.49 7.32
C ILE A 48 -15.54 -12.96 8.48
N ALA A 49 -15.39 -12.32 9.63
CA ALA A 49 -16.15 -12.68 10.82
C ALA A 49 -17.67 -12.50 10.63
N PRO A 50 -18.52 -13.34 11.25
CA PRO A 50 -19.97 -13.23 11.11
C PRO A 50 -20.52 -11.84 11.44
N VAL A 51 -20.02 -11.17 12.46
CA VAL A 51 -20.42 -9.81 12.83
C VAL A 51 -20.18 -8.79 11.70
N VAL A 52 -19.14 -8.97 10.89
CA VAL A 52 -18.87 -8.11 9.71
C VAL A 52 -19.90 -8.40 8.62
N ILE A 53 -20.25 -9.66 8.40
CA ILE A 53 -21.29 -10.06 7.44
C ILE A 53 -22.65 -9.44 7.83
N GLU A 54 -23.01 -9.53 9.11
CA GLU A 54 -24.26 -8.92 9.65
C GLU A 54 -24.26 -7.39 9.42
N ALA A 55 -23.15 -6.72 9.69
CA ALA A 55 -23.01 -5.27 9.47
C ALA A 55 -23.13 -4.90 7.99
N LEU A 56 -22.56 -5.71 7.08
CA LEU A 56 -22.69 -5.50 5.63
C LEU A 56 -24.14 -5.66 5.17
N HIS A 57 -24.87 -6.67 5.66
CA HIS A 57 -26.31 -6.83 5.36
C HIS A 57 -27.12 -5.64 5.87
N ALA A 58 -26.89 -5.19 7.11
CA ALA A 58 -27.54 -4.01 7.64
C ALA A 58 -27.28 -2.75 6.81
N ALA A 59 -26.05 -2.55 6.36
CA ALA A 59 -25.71 -1.43 5.50
C ALA A 59 -26.40 -1.48 4.12
N VAL A 60 -26.59 -2.68 3.56
CA VAL A 60 -27.34 -2.84 2.31
C VAL A 60 -28.82 -2.53 2.53
N ASP A 61 -29.42 -2.96 3.64
CA ASP A 61 -30.81 -2.66 3.99
C ASP A 61 -31.03 -1.15 4.17
N GLU A 62 -30.08 -0.44 4.82
CA GLU A 62 -30.09 1.03 4.92
C GLU A 62 -30.14 1.70 3.54
N MET A 63 -29.44 1.17 2.54
CA MET A 63 -29.43 1.71 1.20
C MET A 63 -30.75 1.47 0.45
N GLY A 64 -31.54 0.48 0.88
CA GLY A 64 -32.85 0.16 0.32
C GLY A 64 -34.02 1.03 0.82
N ASP A 65 -33.85 1.75 1.93
CA ASP A 65 -34.88 2.61 2.52
C ASP A 65 -34.59 4.09 2.23
N SER A 66 -35.56 4.78 1.69
CA SER A 66 -35.47 6.21 1.36
C SER A 66 -35.17 7.13 2.54
N LYS A 67 -35.43 6.68 3.77
CA LYS A 67 -35.13 7.44 5.01
C LYS A 67 -33.71 7.30 5.46
N THR A 68 -33.04 6.21 5.14
CA THR A 68 -31.69 5.88 5.55
C THR A 68 -30.69 5.85 4.39
N PHE A 69 -31.19 5.91 3.16
CA PHE A 69 -30.38 5.98 1.95
C PHE A 69 -29.34 7.11 2.05
N ARG A 70 -28.12 6.77 1.70
CA ARG A 70 -26.97 7.69 1.68
C ARG A 70 -26.50 7.87 0.24
N GLY A 71 -26.52 9.12 -0.24
CA GLY A 71 -25.92 9.49 -1.52
C GLY A 71 -24.39 9.66 -1.41
N TYR A 72 -23.89 10.72 -2.02
CA TYR A 72 -22.46 11.09 -1.84
C TYR A 72 -22.16 11.34 -0.38
N GLY A 73 -21.14 10.67 0.15
CA GLY A 73 -20.63 10.92 1.49
C GLY A 73 -19.83 12.23 1.59
N PRO A 74 -19.47 12.65 2.81
CA PRO A 74 -18.52 13.73 3.02
C PRO A 74 -17.15 13.38 2.43
N GLU A 75 -16.42 14.37 1.91
CA GLU A 75 -15.12 14.18 1.24
C GLU A 75 -14.06 13.50 2.12
N GLN A 76 -14.07 13.78 3.42
CA GLN A 76 -13.14 13.15 4.38
C GLN A 76 -13.65 11.80 4.94
N GLY A 77 -14.89 11.41 4.61
CA GLY A 77 -15.56 10.24 5.17
C GLY A 77 -16.61 10.62 6.22
N TYR A 78 -17.38 9.65 6.67
CA TYR A 78 -18.44 9.86 7.67
C TYR A 78 -17.86 10.06 9.07
N ASP A 79 -18.37 11.05 9.79
CA ASP A 79 -17.96 11.40 11.15
C ASP A 79 -18.00 10.22 12.11
N PHE A 80 -19.01 9.35 12.00
CA PHE A 80 -19.12 8.20 12.87
C PHE A 80 -17.96 7.22 12.70
N LEU A 81 -17.47 7.05 11.47
CA LEU A 81 -16.34 6.18 11.17
C LEU A 81 -15.02 6.79 11.66
N GLN A 82 -14.80 8.09 11.39
CA GLN A 82 -13.64 8.81 11.89
C GLN A 82 -13.52 8.72 13.41
N LYS A 83 -14.63 8.98 14.12
CA LYS A 83 -14.68 8.85 15.59
C LYS A 83 -14.36 7.44 16.06
N LYS A 84 -14.91 6.41 15.39
CA LYS A 84 -14.61 5.02 15.75
C LYS A 84 -13.16 4.64 15.53
N ILE A 85 -12.55 5.12 14.46
CA ILE A 85 -11.11 4.94 14.20
C ILE A 85 -10.29 5.62 15.30
N ILE A 86 -10.60 6.88 15.62
CA ILE A 86 -9.88 7.62 16.67
C ILE A 86 -10.01 6.92 18.02
N GLU A 87 -11.22 6.55 18.41
CA GLU A 87 -11.50 5.87 19.68
C GLU A 87 -10.75 4.53 19.80
N ASN A 88 -10.79 3.70 18.76
CA ASN A 88 -10.31 2.32 18.85
C ASN A 88 -8.85 2.14 18.43
N ASP A 89 -8.35 2.96 17.49
CA ASP A 89 -7.01 2.77 16.94
C ASP A 89 -5.97 3.73 17.51
N TYR A 90 -6.38 4.91 18.00
CA TYR A 90 -5.45 5.97 18.42
C TYR A 90 -5.50 6.25 19.91
N ILE A 91 -6.68 6.50 20.49
CA ILE A 91 -6.80 6.86 21.92
C ILE A 91 -6.20 5.78 22.82
N HIS A 92 -6.44 4.50 22.52
CA HIS A 92 -5.85 3.38 23.28
C HIS A 92 -4.33 3.33 23.27
N ARG A 93 -3.71 4.01 22.30
CA ARG A 93 -2.25 4.12 22.16
C ARG A 93 -1.70 5.44 22.69
N GLY A 94 -2.54 6.23 23.33
CA GLY A 94 -2.17 7.54 23.87
C GLY A 94 -1.99 8.63 22.81
N VAL A 95 -2.53 8.43 21.60
CA VAL A 95 -2.53 9.42 20.52
C VAL A 95 -3.89 10.07 20.46
N ASP A 96 -3.93 11.40 20.61
CA ASP A 96 -5.13 12.21 20.47
C ASP A 96 -5.15 12.85 19.09
N LEU A 97 -6.18 12.58 18.31
CA LEU A 97 -6.38 13.10 16.97
C LEU A 97 -7.72 13.83 16.89
N ALA A 98 -7.75 14.93 16.16
CA ALA A 98 -8.98 15.59 15.76
C ALA A 98 -9.62 14.84 14.55
N PRO A 99 -10.95 14.89 14.38
CA PRO A 99 -11.62 14.25 13.25
C PRO A 99 -11.13 14.71 11.87
N ASP A 100 -10.69 15.96 11.75
CA ASP A 100 -10.15 16.54 10.51
C ASP A 100 -8.73 16.06 10.16
N GLU A 101 -8.10 15.27 11.05
CA GLU A 101 -6.83 14.58 10.78
C GLU A 101 -7.03 13.16 10.22
N ILE A 102 -8.28 12.69 10.09
CA ILE A 102 -8.63 11.37 9.55
C ILE A 102 -9.33 11.52 8.21
N PHE A 103 -8.77 10.89 7.19
CA PHE A 103 -9.35 10.81 5.85
C PHE A 103 -9.66 9.35 5.51
N ILE A 104 -10.88 9.08 5.10
CA ILE A 104 -11.33 7.74 4.70
C ILE A 104 -11.18 7.60 3.19
N SER A 105 -10.46 6.59 2.77
CA SER A 105 -10.22 6.27 1.36
C SER A 105 -10.63 4.83 1.04
N ASP A 106 -10.46 4.44 -0.21
CA ASP A 106 -10.70 3.08 -0.70
C ASP A 106 -9.49 2.15 -0.55
N GLY A 107 -8.46 2.61 0.15
CA GLY A 107 -7.30 1.80 0.54
C GLY A 107 -5.95 2.47 0.35
N ALA A 108 -4.95 1.97 1.07
CA ALA A 108 -3.61 2.54 1.12
C ALA A 108 -2.92 2.67 -0.25
N LYS A 109 -3.24 1.82 -1.22
CA LYS A 109 -2.65 1.90 -2.56
C LYS A 109 -3.13 3.15 -3.30
N SER A 110 -4.40 3.50 -3.19
CA SER A 110 -4.94 4.74 -3.74
C SER A 110 -4.34 5.96 -3.06
N ASP A 111 -4.19 5.93 -1.73
CA ASP A 111 -3.58 7.02 -0.97
C ASP A 111 -2.13 7.26 -1.40
N ILE A 112 -1.34 6.19 -1.53
CA ILE A 112 0.06 6.27 -1.97
C ILE A 112 0.17 6.84 -3.39
N GLY A 113 -0.77 6.49 -4.27
CA GLY A 113 -0.84 7.06 -5.62
C GLY A 113 -1.16 8.55 -5.59
N ASN A 114 -2.23 8.90 -4.89
CA ASN A 114 -2.81 10.25 -4.91
C ASN A 114 -1.97 11.28 -4.14
N ILE A 115 -1.36 10.90 -3.01
CA ILE A 115 -0.52 11.82 -2.22
C ILE A 115 0.65 12.37 -3.03
N GLY A 116 1.07 11.61 -4.05
CA GLY A 116 2.11 12.05 -4.98
C GLY A 116 1.76 13.34 -5.74
N ASP A 117 0.47 13.63 -5.95
CA ASP A 117 0.02 14.79 -6.72
C ASP A 117 0.22 16.11 -5.96
N ILE A 118 0.17 16.07 -4.63
CA ILE A 118 0.41 17.25 -3.79
C ILE A 118 1.90 17.45 -3.45
N LEU A 119 2.77 16.51 -3.82
CA LEU A 119 4.18 16.54 -3.48
C LEU A 119 5.04 16.92 -4.70
N SER A 120 6.01 17.80 -4.49
CA SER A 120 6.92 18.23 -5.56
C SER A 120 7.72 17.08 -6.17
N MET A 121 8.00 17.17 -7.47
CA MET A 121 8.89 16.24 -8.17
C MET A 121 10.36 16.35 -7.72
N GLN A 122 10.74 17.42 -7.03
CA GLN A 122 12.09 17.60 -6.50
C GLN A 122 12.30 16.94 -5.14
N ASN A 123 11.23 16.41 -4.51
CA ASN A 123 11.33 15.72 -3.24
C ASN A 123 12.16 14.44 -3.38
N ARG A 124 13.05 14.23 -2.42
CA ARG A 124 13.85 13.01 -2.30
C ARG A 124 13.06 11.95 -1.56
N VAL A 125 12.92 10.80 -2.18
CA VAL A 125 12.13 9.69 -1.64
C VAL A 125 13.05 8.60 -1.16
N ALA A 126 12.82 8.10 0.06
CA ALA A 126 13.46 6.92 0.59
C ALA A 126 12.48 5.76 0.69
N VAL A 127 12.96 4.56 0.42
CA VAL A 127 12.22 3.30 0.59
C VAL A 127 13.11 2.28 1.27
N THR A 128 12.52 1.33 1.98
CA THR A 128 13.26 0.14 2.44
C THR A 128 13.58 -0.75 1.23
N ASP A 129 14.63 -1.55 1.32
CA ASP A 129 14.99 -2.52 0.28
C ASP A 129 15.24 -3.89 0.94
N PRO A 130 14.39 -4.89 0.62
CA PRO A 130 13.30 -4.90 -0.38
C PRO A 130 12.06 -4.09 0.04
N VAL A 131 11.28 -3.66 -0.97
CA VAL A 131 10.07 -2.87 -0.77
C VAL A 131 8.93 -3.34 -1.67
N TYR A 132 7.69 -3.02 -1.30
CA TYR A 132 6.55 -3.21 -2.18
C TYR A 132 6.68 -2.33 -3.43
N PRO A 133 6.66 -2.91 -4.65
CA PRO A 133 6.99 -2.19 -5.89
C PRO A 133 6.20 -0.89 -6.11
N VAL A 134 4.96 -0.84 -5.64
CA VAL A 134 4.09 0.34 -5.81
C VAL A 134 4.71 1.62 -5.23
N TYR A 135 5.49 1.53 -4.14
CA TYR A 135 6.16 2.71 -3.58
C TYR A 135 7.22 3.30 -4.52
N ILE A 136 7.85 2.46 -5.34
CA ILE A 136 8.77 2.90 -6.38
C ILE A 136 7.99 3.36 -7.61
N ASP A 137 7.07 2.54 -8.10
CA ASP A 137 6.33 2.79 -9.33
C ASP A 137 5.58 4.13 -9.31
N THR A 138 4.92 4.47 -8.19
CA THR A 138 4.22 5.76 -8.04
C THR A 138 5.17 6.96 -8.12
N ASN A 139 6.39 6.81 -7.62
CA ASN A 139 7.41 7.87 -7.70
C ASN A 139 8.06 7.94 -9.08
N VAL A 140 8.16 6.82 -9.80
CA VAL A 140 8.57 6.82 -11.22
C VAL A 140 7.51 7.54 -12.06
N MET A 141 6.24 7.16 -11.93
CA MET A 141 5.12 7.80 -12.63
C MET A 141 5.03 9.30 -12.33
N GLY A 142 5.27 9.67 -11.08
CA GLY A 142 5.30 11.08 -10.63
C GLY A 142 6.58 11.85 -10.99
N GLY A 143 7.55 11.23 -11.68
CA GLY A 143 8.78 11.88 -12.14
C GLY A 143 9.84 12.12 -11.05
N ARG A 144 9.68 11.58 -9.84
CA ARG A 144 10.61 11.75 -8.71
C ARG A 144 11.80 10.78 -8.73
N ALA A 145 11.66 9.66 -9.41
CA ALA A 145 12.65 8.58 -9.35
C ALA A 145 13.93 8.81 -10.17
N GLY A 146 13.92 9.76 -11.13
CA GLY A 146 15.05 9.98 -12.03
C GLY A 146 15.13 8.93 -13.12
N ASN A 147 16.30 8.34 -13.32
CA ASN A 147 16.55 7.31 -14.32
C ASN A 147 16.95 5.99 -13.63
N ILE A 148 16.86 4.89 -14.39
CA ILE A 148 17.41 3.61 -13.95
C ILE A 148 18.93 3.74 -13.76
N ALA A 149 19.42 3.31 -12.62
CA ALA A 149 20.83 3.27 -12.30
C ALA A 149 21.58 2.22 -13.17
N LYS A 150 22.91 2.25 -13.12
CA LYS A 150 23.75 1.36 -13.95
C LYS A 150 23.57 -0.13 -13.63
N ASP A 151 23.08 -0.46 -12.45
CA ASP A 151 22.78 -1.83 -12.02
C ASP A 151 21.50 -2.40 -12.68
N GLY A 152 20.69 -1.55 -13.33
CA GLY A 152 19.44 -1.94 -13.97
C GLY A 152 18.32 -2.31 -13.02
N GLN A 153 18.47 -2.06 -11.70
CA GLN A 153 17.52 -2.44 -10.66
C GLN A 153 17.02 -1.25 -9.84
N HIS A 154 17.90 -0.32 -9.54
CA HIS A 154 17.62 0.85 -8.71
C HIS A 154 17.38 2.10 -9.55
N TRP A 155 16.76 3.10 -8.93
CA TRP A 155 16.54 4.43 -9.52
C TRP A 155 17.47 5.45 -8.85
N ASP A 156 18.11 6.31 -9.62
CA ASP A 156 19.20 7.17 -9.17
C ASP A 156 18.76 8.27 -8.18
N ASN A 157 17.48 8.66 -8.18
CA ASN A 157 16.91 9.64 -7.23
C ASN A 157 16.16 8.99 -6.05
N ILE A 158 16.08 7.66 -5.98
CA ILE A 158 15.48 6.95 -4.84
C ILE A 158 16.58 6.56 -3.86
N ILE A 159 16.38 6.87 -2.59
CA ILE A 159 17.25 6.46 -1.51
C ILE A 159 16.78 5.08 -1.03
N TYR A 160 17.59 4.06 -1.22
CA TYR A 160 17.31 2.71 -0.76
C TYR A 160 17.90 2.50 0.62
N ILE A 161 17.08 2.02 1.56
CA ILE A 161 17.47 1.71 2.94
C ILE A 161 17.50 0.18 3.06
N PRO A 162 18.68 -0.44 3.05
CA PRO A 162 18.78 -1.89 3.01
C PRO A 162 18.26 -2.53 4.30
N CYS A 163 17.49 -3.63 4.12
CA CYS A 163 17.03 -4.51 5.18
C CYS A 163 17.55 -5.92 4.87
N THR A 164 18.72 -6.25 5.39
CA THR A 164 19.46 -7.47 5.07
C THR A 164 19.71 -8.30 6.33
N SER A 165 20.21 -9.52 6.15
CA SER A 165 20.63 -10.37 7.28
C SER A 165 21.75 -9.76 8.11
N GLU A 166 22.62 -8.97 7.49
CA GLU A 166 23.76 -8.33 8.14
C GLU A 166 23.32 -7.25 9.14
N ASN A 167 22.20 -6.57 8.88
CA ASN A 167 21.62 -5.58 9.78
C ASN A 167 20.37 -6.09 10.53
N ASN A 168 20.17 -7.41 10.58
CA ASN A 168 19.02 -8.05 11.21
C ASN A 168 17.67 -7.52 10.66
N PHE A 169 17.61 -7.14 9.40
CA PHE A 169 16.47 -6.53 8.74
C PHE A 169 15.95 -5.24 9.41
N ILE A 170 16.80 -4.58 10.19
CA ILE A 170 16.48 -3.31 10.84
C ILE A 170 17.02 -2.18 9.96
N PRO A 171 16.13 -1.34 9.39
CA PRO A 171 16.57 -0.21 8.55
C PRO A 171 17.30 0.84 9.39
N GLU A 172 18.47 1.27 8.91
CA GLU A 172 19.19 2.39 9.49
C GLU A 172 18.81 3.71 8.82
N PRO A 173 18.80 4.82 9.55
CA PRO A 173 18.55 6.13 8.95
C PRO A 173 19.52 6.41 7.81
N PRO A 174 19.04 6.85 6.63
CA PRO A 174 19.93 7.13 5.50
C PRO A 174 20.84 8.33 5.80
N SER A 175 22.04 8.32 5.26
CA SER A 175 23.01 9.42 5.41
C SER A 175 22.54 10.74 4.78
N VAL A 176 21.67 10.66 3.80
CA VAL A 176 21.03 11.79 3.15
C VAL A 176 19.60 11.90 3.64
N ARG A 177 19.22 13.05 4.18
CA ARG A 177 17.85 13.29 4.66
C ARG A 177 16.86 13.21 3.50
N PRO A 178 15.88 12.29 3.52
CA PRO A 178 14.78 12.28 2.56
C PRO A 178 13.72 13.31 2.95
N ASP A 179 12.89 13.67 1.99
CA ASP A 179 11.70 14.49 2.20
C ASP A 179 10.46 13.60 2.42
N ILE A 180 10.50 12.39 1.85
CA ILE A 180 9.44 11.38 1.93
C ILE A 180 10.09 10.05 2.28
N ILE A 181 9.48 9.29 3.20
CA ILE A 181 9.85 7.91 3.49
C ILE A 181 8.63 7.05 3.30
N SER A 182 8.70 6.09 2.37
CA SER A 182 7.66 5.07 2.19
C SER A 182 8.15 3.76 2.78
N VAL A 183 7.39 3.22 3.73
CA VAL A 183 7.71 1.97 4.42
C VAL A 183 6.59 0.96 4.24
N SER A 184 6.95 -0.34 4.20
CA SER A 184 6.01 -1.44 4.11
C SER A 184 6.42 -2.50 5.13
N TYR A 185 5.52 -2.83 6.04
CA TYR A 185 5.72 -3.88 7.05
C TYR A 185 6.96 -3.73 7.95
N THR A 186 7.57 -2.56 8.03
CA THR A 186 8.64 -2.29 9.00
C THR A 186 8.11 -2.31 10.43
N HIS A 187 6.83 -2.00 10.59
CA HIS A 187 6.04 -2.24 11.79
C HIS A 187 4.78 -2.97 11.37
N LEU A 188 4.63 -4.23 11.77
CA LEU A 188 3.35 -4.90 11.62
C LEU A 188 2.31 -4.08 12.38
N ARG A 189 1.27 -3.68 11.68
CA ARG A 189 0.13 -3.06 12.33
C ARG A 189 -0.49 -4.09 13.27
N ALA A 190 -1.02 -3.64 14.40
CA ALA A 190 -1.58 -4.52 15.43
C ALA A 190 -2.67 -5.48 14.91
N HIS A 191 -3.30 -5.14 13.78
CA HIS A 191 -4.34 -5.96 13.14
C HIS A 191 -3.80 -6.97 12.11
N GLU A 192 -2.50 -6.96 11.85
CA GLU A 192 -1.85 -7.78 10.79
C GLU A 192 -0.99 -8.89 11.37
N THR A 193 -0.97 -9.03 12.69
CA THR A 193 -0.29 -10.15 13.34
C THR A 193 -1.17 -11.41 13.26
N PRO A 194 -0.58 -12.60 13.04
CA PRO A 194 -1.33 -13.85 12.97
C PRO A 194 -2.07 -14.23 14.25
N GLU A 195 -1.85 -13.50 15.32
CA GLU A 195 -2.37 -13.76 16.66
C GLU A 195 -3.68 -12.99 16.97
N HIS A 196 -4.21 -12.25 15.99
CA HIS A 196 -5.41 -11.42 16.16
C HIS A 196 -6.52 -11.75 15.19
#